data_51550454138164c5f143dd3416b4743d
#
_entry.id   51550454138164c5f143dd3416b4743d
#
_cell.length_a   1.000
_cell.length_b   1.000
_cell.length_c   1.000
_cell.angle_alpha   90.00
_cell.angle_beta   90.00
_cell.angle_gamma   90.00
#
_symmetry.space_group_name_H-M   'P 1'
#
loop_
_entity.id
_entity.type
_entity.pdbx_description
1 polymer ?
#
loop_
_entity_poly.entity_id
_entity_poly.type
_entity_poly.pdbx_seq_one_letter_code
_entity_poly.pdbx_strand_id
1 'polypeptide(L)'
;MKRWKRGAAMLLCLCMMTALLAGCGRGRSGESTASVVMTGSVSTVDPAYAATPAERTLVLHLFDNLYRWTAEGAVPAAAHAYDCTDNEDGTQTYTFHLRRDGKWSDGSDVTAEDFVYAWRRLTAPETGSQEAEILSIVAGYEDAHAGDPEALGVYAEDEHTFVVTLSTMCPYFVDAVCTAAATMPVQQKAVEGGEGWSASRTWFVGNGPYRRTGDWLSLIHI
;
A
#
# COMPACT_ATOMS: atom_id res chain seq x y z
N MET A 1 -57.43 -38.60 8.24
CA MET A 1 -56.32 -38.30 9.18
C MET A 1 -54.90 -38.50 8.59
N LYS A 2 -54.63 -39.46 7.72
CA LYS A 2 -53.28 -39.68 7.12
C LYS A 2 -52.82 -38.55 6.14
N ARG A 3 -53.68 -37.91 5.38
CA ARG A 3 -53.35 -36.88 4.40
C ARG A 3 -52.92 -35.55 5.06
N TRP A 4 -53.52 -35.17 6.18
CA TRP A 4 -53.17 -33.97 6.92
C TRP A 4 -51.78 -34.07 7.59
N LYS A 5 -51.43 -35.25 8.13
CA LYS A 5 -50.12 -35.48 8.72
C LYS A 5 -48.99 -35.39 7.67
N ARG A 6 -49.23 -35.79 6.41
CA ARG A 6 -48.29 -35.63 5.32
C ARG A 6 -48.10 -34.19 4.88
N GLY A 7 -49.19 -33.41 4.85
CA GLY A 7 -49.13 -31.96 4.56
C GLY A 7 -48.35 -31.17 5.63
N ALA A 8 -48.60 -31.47 6.92
CA ALA A 8 -47.87 -30.83 8.01
C ALA A 8 -46.37 -31.17 8.01
N ALA A 9 -46.00 -32.43 7.69
CA ALA A 9 -44.59 -32.83 7.57
C ALA A 9 -43.85 -32.12 6.40
N MET A 10 -44.53 -31.95 5.24
CA MET A 10 -43.94 -31.21 4.11
C MET A 10 -43.75 -29.72 4.44
N LEU A 11 -44.72 -29.11 5.14
CA LEU A 11 -44.58 -27.70 5.55
C LEU A 11 -43.46 -27.51 6.55
N LEU A 12 -43.27 -28.45 7.47
CA LEU A 12 -42.14 -28.41 8.43
C LEU A 12 -40.78 -28.57 7.75
N CYS A 13 -40.66 -29.49 6.77
CA CYS A 13 -39.45 -29.64 5.98
C CYS A 13 -39.13 -28.40 5.13
N LEU A 14 -40.18 -27.76 4.57
CA LEU A 14 -40.00 -26.52 3.79
C LEU A 14 -39.54 -25.37 4.69
N CYS A 15 -40.10 -25.22 5.90
CA CYS A 15 -39.64 -24.24 6.89
C CYS A 15 -38.22 -24.51 7.38
N MET A 16 -37.79 -25.77 7.56
CA MET A 16 -36.40 -26.08 7.90
C MET A 16 -35.48 -25.78 6.76
N MET A 17 -35.85 -26.03 5.52
CA MET A 17 -35.03 -25.72 4.36
C MET A 17 -34.85 -24.20 4.16
N THR A 18 -35.93 -23.42 4.37
CA THR A 18 -35.82 -21.95 4.30
C THR A 18 -34.99 -21.35 5.46
N ALA A 19 -35.06 -21.95 6.66
CA ALA A 19 -34.20 -21.55 7.79
C ALA A 19 -32.70 -21.82 7.55
N LEU A 20 -32.36 -22.92 6.86
CA LEU A 20 -30.98 -23.24 6.49
C LEU A 20 -30.44 -22.31 5.39
N LEU A 21 -31.27 -21.84 4.47
CA LEU A 21 -30.90 -20.85 3.44
C LEU A 21 -30.78 -19.43 3.98
N ALA A 22 -31.48 -19.08 5.07
CA ALA A 22 -31.35 -17.79 5.73
C ALA A 22 -30.09 -17.67 6.61
N GLY A 23 -29.45 -18.78 6.94
CA GLY A 23 -28.24 -18.81 7.78
C GLY A 23 -26.93 -18.40 7.08
N CYS A 24 -26.87 -18.37 5.74
CA CYS A 24 -25.65 -18.08 4.98
C CYS A 24 -25.52 -16.63 4.49
N GLY A 25 -26.30 -15.68 4.99
CA GLY A 25 -26.42 -14.34 4.42
C GLY A 25 -26.10 -13.17 5.35
N ARG A 26 -25.43 -13.38 6.48
CA ARG A 26 -25.00 -12.27 7.34
C ARG A 26 -23.57 -12.45 7.77
N GLY A 27 -22.66 -12.40 6.79
CA GLY A 27 -21.30 -11.99 7.06
C GLY A 27 -21.39 -10.60 7.69
N ARG A 28 -21.28 -10.51 9.01
CA ARG A 28 -20.90 -9.27 9.66
C ARG A 28 -19.56 -8.89 9.04
N SER A 29 -19.55 -7.87 8.18
CA SER A 29 -18.37 -7.05 7.95
C SER A 29 -18.11 -6.31 9.27
N GLY A 30 -17.72 -7.05 10.29
CA GLY A 30 -17.23 -6.47 11.52
C GLY A 30 -15.83 -5.94 11.21
N GLU A 31 -15.66 -4.64 11.33
CA GLU A 31 -14.32 -4.08 11.43
C GLU A 31 -13.59 -4.84 12.54
N SER A 32 -12.57 -5.61 12.15
CA SER A 32 -11.72 -6.29 13.12
C SER A 32 -10.64 -5.32 13.53
N THR A 33 -10.57 -5.02 14.83
CA THR A 33 -9.52 -4.16 15.40
C THR A 33 -8.33 -5.04 15.77
N ALA A 34 -7.17 -4.72 15.22
CA ALA A 34 -5.90 -5.28 15.66
C ALA A 34 -5.21 -4.31 16.62
N SER A 35 -4.79 -4.81 17.78
CA SER A 35 -3.98 -4.03 18.73
C SER A 35 -2.56 -4.59 18.71
N VAL A 36 -1.59 -3.75 18.39
CA VAL A 36 -0.17 -4.13 18.33
C VAL A 36 0.58 -3.33 19.38
N VAL A 37 1.32 -4.03 20.24
CA VAL A 37 2.25 -3.40 21.19
C VAL A 37 3.58 -3.22 20.46
N MET A 38 4.05 -1.98 20.42
CA MET A 38 5.32 -1.63 19.77
C MET A 38 6.32 -1.14 20.82
N THR A 39 7.57 -1.54 20.64
CA THR A 39 8.68 -1.02 21.44
C THR A 39 9.32 0.14 20.70
N GLY A 40 9.25 1.34 21.25
CA GLY A 40 9.82 2.56 20.68
C GLY A 40 8.78 3.65 20.44
N SER A 41 9.25 4.87 20.28
CA SER A 41 8.41 6.00 19.91
C SER A 41 8.15 5.99 18.40
N VAL A 42 6.96 6.42 18.03
CA VAL A 42 6.56 6.62 16.64
C VAL A 42 6.30 8.11 16.46
N SER A 43 7.07 8.76 15.61
CA SER A 43 6.97 10.19 15.34
C SER A 43 6.21 10.48 14.05
N THR A 44 6.21 9.51 13.11
CA THR A 44 5.55 9.65 11.82
C THR A 44 5.05 8.31 11.29
N VAL A 45 4.08 8.36 10.40
CA VAL A 45 3.71 7.26 9.49
C VAL A 45 3.82 7.69 8.03
N ASP A 46 4.51 8.79 7.77
CA ASP A 46 4.89 9.18 6.42
C ASP A 46 6.02 8.26 5.94
N PRO A 47 5.83 7.52 4.84
CA PRO A 47 6.83 6.59 4.32
C PRO A 47 8.22 7.20 4.13
N ALA A 48 8.29 8.46 3.65
CA ALA A 48 9.56 9.14 3.38
C ALA A 48 10.37 9.46 4.65
N TYR A 49 9.75 9.44 5.83
CA TYR A 49 10.40 9.77 7.11
C TYR A 49 10.42 8.62 8.12
N ALA A 50 9.89 7.46 7.76
CA ALA A 50 9.78 6.29 8.65
C ALA A 50 11.14 5.61 8.84
N ALA A 51 11.99 6.15 9.72
CA ALA A 51 13.36 5.70 9.94
C ALA A 51 13.48 4.60 11.01
N THR A 52 12.57 4.57 12.01
CA THR A 52 12.61 3.58 13.10
C THR A 52 11.91 2.27 12.73
N PRO A 53 12.28 1.12 13.34
CA PRO A 53 11.57 -0.15 13.10
C PRO A 53 10.08 -0.07 13.44
N ALA A 54 9.71 0.71 14.46
CA ALA A 54 8.31 0.91 14.85
C ALA A 54 7.53 1.67 13.77
N GLU A 55 8.07 2.75 13.25
CA GLU A 55 7.47 3.54 12.15
C GLU A 55 7.33 2.72 10.88
N ARG A 56 8.40 2.01 10.47
CA ARG A 56 8.37 1.12 9.29
C ARG A 56 7.31 0.03 9.44
N THR A 57 7.18 -0.56 10.65
CA THR A 57 6.15 -1.57 10.91
C THR A 57 4.75 -0.99 10.69
N LEU A 58 4.47 0.23 11.17
CA LEU A 58 3.17 0.88 10.94
C LEU A 58 2.95 1.20 9.48
N VAL A 59 3.95 1.76 8.79
CA VAL A 59 3.85 2.04 7.36
C VAL A 59 3.51 0.78 6.57
N LEU A 60 4.19 -0.35 6.83
CA LEU A 60 3.92 -1.64 6.19
C LEU A 60 2.50 -2.20 6.42
N HIS A 61 1.76 -1.70 7.41
CA HIS A 61 0.38 -2.09 7.68
C HIS A 61 -0.64 -1.08 7.13
N LEU A 62 -0.25 0.20 7.04
CA LEU A 62 -1.12 1.29 6.61
C LEU A 62 -1.06 1.55 5.10
N PHE A 63 -0.02 1.05 4.43
CA PHE A 63 0.18 1.16 3.00
C PHE A 63 0.47 -0.20 2.36
N ASP A 64 0.18 -0.31 1.07
CA ASP A 64 0.61 -1.40 0.20
C ASP A 64 1.57 -0.85 -0.86
N ASN A 65 2.76 -1.47 -0.94
CA ASN A 65 3.74 -1.17 -1.98
C ASN A 65 3.43 -1.97 -3.26
N LEU A 66 4.26 -1.84 -4.29
CA LEU A 66 4.18 -2.65 -5.52
C LEU A 66 4.15 -4.15 -5.16
N TYR A 67 5.05 -4.58 -4.29
CA TYR A 67 5.16 -5.94 -3.75
C TYR A 67 5.20 -5.90 -2.22
N ARG A 68 4.91 -7.03 -1.59
CA ARG A 68 4.95 -7.21 -0.13
C ARG A 68 5.87 -8.37 0.23
N TRP A 69 6.71 -8.17 1.23
CA TRP A 69 7.58 -9.23 1.73
C TRP A 69 6.80 -10.21 2.62
N THR A 70 6.95 -11.51 2.34
CA THR A 70 6.36 -12.60 3.14
C THR A 70 7.42 -13.65 3.46
N ALA A 71 7.03 -14.71 4.18
CA ALA A 71 7.91 -15.84 4.47
C ALA A 71 8.36 -16.60 3.19
N GLU A 72 7.58 -16.50 2.12
CA GLU A 72 7.85 -17.10 0.80
C GLU A 72 8.64 -16.16 -0.13
N GLY A 73 8.97 -14.94 0.29
CA GLY A 73 9.61 -13.90 -0.50
C GLY A 73 8.65 -12.76 -0.87
N ALA A 74 9.03 -11.95 -1.87
CA ALA A 74 8.19 -10.89 -2.38
C ALA A 74 6.98 -11.45 -3.15
N VAL A 75 5.78 -10.99 -2.77
CA VAL A 75 4.52 -11.36 -3.43
C VAL A 75 3.81 -10.12 -3.96
N PRO A 76 3.01 -10.22 -5.02
CA PRO A 76 2.22 -9.12 -5.55
C PRO A 76 1.35 -8.44 -4.49
N ALA A 77 1.31 -7.09 -4.52
CA ALA A 77 0.48 -6.27 -3.64
C ALA A 77 -0.29 -5.22 -4.45
N ALA A 78 0.15 -3.96 -4.54
CA ALA A 78 -0.49 -2.98 -5.42
C ALA A 78 -0.27 -3.28 -6.90
N ALA A 79 0.89 -3.86 -7.27
CA ALA A 79 1.09 -4.43 -8.59
C ALA A 79 0.70 -5.93 -8.59
N HIS A 80 0.08 -6.41 -9.66
CA HIS A 80 -0.24 -7.83 -9.83
C HIS A 80 0.81 -8.59 -10.65
N ALA A 81 1.61 -7.88 -11.44
CA ALA A 81 2.70 -8.42 -12.26
C ALA A 81 3.70 -7.31 -12.61
N TYR A 82 4.85 -7.71 -13.14
CA TYR A 82 5.78 -6.82 -13.81
C TYR A 82 6.43 -7.51 -15.00
N ASP A 83 6.86 -6.73 -15.98
CA ASP A 83 7.80 -7.11 -17.04
C ASP A 83 9.17 -6.47 -16.74
N CYS A 84 10.23 -7.16 -17.12
CA CYS A 84 11.59 -6.69 -16.96
C CYS A 84 12.34 -6.82 -18.29
N THR A 85 12.98 -5.74 -18.73
CA THR A 85 13.75 -5.68 -19.98
C THR A 85 15.16 -5.18 -19.72
N ASP A 86 16.14 -5.94 -20.15
CA ASP A 86 17.53 -5.52 -20.20
C ASP A 86 17.76 -4.70 -21.49
N ASN A 87 18.18 -3.44 -21.33
CA ASN A 87 18.36 -2.53 -22.44
C ASN A 87 19.80 -2.66 -23.03
N GLU A 88 19.95 -2.30 -24.31
CA GLU A 88 21.24 -2.40 -25.00
C GLU A 88 22.33 -1.49 -24.41
N ASP A 89 21.95 -0.43 -23.70
CA ASP A 89 22.86 0.52 -23.04
C ASP A 89 23.30 0.07 -21.64
N GLY A 90 22.88 -1.11 -21.20
CA GLY A 90 23.21 -1.68 -19.88
C GLY A 90 22.27 -1.26 -18.75
N THR A 91 21.27 -0.44 -19.02
CA THR A 91 20.18 -0.12 -18.11
C THR A 91 19.17 -1.25 -18.07
N GLN A 92 18.26 -1.24 -17.08
CA GLN A 92 17.20 -2.24 -16.95
C GLN A 92 15.86 -1.53 -16.69
N THR A 93 14.82 -1.90 -17.43
CA THR A 93 13.50 -1.30 -17.29
C THR A 93 12.51 -2.31 -16.69
N TYR A 94 11.84 -1.90 -15.62
CA TYR A 94 10.72 -2.61 -15.02
C TYR A 94 9.42 -1.89 -15.35
N THR A 95 8.44 -2.63 -15.84
CA THR A 95 7.08 -2.15 -16.10
C THR A 95 6.12 -2.87 -15.17
N PHE A 96 5.62 -2.17 -14.16
CA PHE A 96 4.69 -2.72 -13.16
C PHE A 96 3.25 -2.49 -13.59
N HIS A 97 2.44 -3.57 -13.56
CA HIS A 97 1.02 -3.54 -13.86
C HIS A 97 0.24 -3.47 -12.54
N LEU A 98 -0.34 -2.31 -12.25
CA LEU A 98 -1.09 -2.07 -11.04
C LEU A 98 -2.47 -2.71 -11.09
N ARG A 99 -2.98 -3.10 -9.93
CA ARG A 99 -4.35 -3.60 -9.76
C ARG A 99 -5.35 -2.47 -10.00
N ARG A 100 -6.40 -2.76 -10.77
CA ARG A 100 -7.48 -1.80 -11.07
C ARG A 100 -8.47 -1.60 -9.91
N ASP A 101 -8.44 -2.46 -8.91
CA ASP A 101 -9.31 -2.41 -7.73
C ASP A 101 -8.62 -1.77 -6.50
N GLY A 102 -7.37 -1.31 -6.66
CA GLY A 102 -6.63 -0.60 -5.62
C GLY A 102 -7.30 0.72 -5.26
N LYS A 103 -7.57 0.91 -3.95
CA LYS A 103 -8.23 2.13 -3.46
C LYS A 103 -7.48 2.72 -2.29
N TRP A 104 -7.44 4.04 -2.26
CA TRP A 104 -7.11 4.79 -1.07
C TRP A 104 -8.24 4.71 -0.03
N SER A 105 -7.94 5.00 1.22
CA SER A 105 -8.91 4.94 2.32
C SER A 105 -10.04 5.98 2.21
N ASP A 106 -9.87 7.00 1.38
CA ASP A 106 -10.90 7.98 1.02
C ASP A 106 -11.82 7.54 -0.13
N GLY A 107 -11.52 6.38 -0.73
CA GLY A 107 -12.28 5.77 -1.83
C GLY A 107 -11.79 6.11 -3.24
N SER A 108 -10.83 7.01 -3.39
CA SER A 108 -10.19 7.31 -4.68
C SER A 108 -9.33 6.14 -5.15
N ASP A 109 -9.01 6.09 -6.45
CA ASP A 109 -8.18 5.06 -7.04
C ASP A 109 -6.70 5.24 -6.68
N VAL A 110 -5.97 4.14 -6.51
CA VAL A 110 -4.50 4.13 -6.46
C VAL A 110 -4.00 4.04 -7.90
N THR A 111 -3.16 4.99 -8.28
CA THR A 111 -2.65 5.12 -9.64
C THR A 111 -1.13 5.03 -9.72
N ALA A 112 -0.59 4.87 -10.92
CA ALA A 112 0.85 4.89 -11.16
C ALA A 112 1.48 6.24 -10.78
N GLU A 113 0.73 7.34 -10.96
CA GLU A 113 1.19 8.69 -10.57
C GLU A 113 1.43 8.82 -9.05
N ASP A 114 0.70 8.08 -8.20
CA ASP A 114 0.94 8.08 -6.76
C ASP A 114 2.33 7.51 -6.42
N PHE A 115 2.80 6.51 -7.18
CA PHE A 115 4.15 5.96 -7.06
C PHE A 115 5.21 6.92 -7.62
N VAL A 116 4.96 7.53 -8.78
CA VAL A 116 5.85 8.55 -9.37
C VAL A 116 6.06 9.69 -8.40
N TYR A 117 4.96 10.26 -7.88
CA TYR A 117 5.00 11.34 -6.90
C TYR A 117 5.77 10.95 -5.64
N ALA A 118 5.46 9.76 -5.08
CA ALA A 118 6.10 9.28 -3.86
C ALA A 118 7.62 9.13 -4.01
N TRP A 119 8.09 8.54 -5.12
CA TRP A 119 9.50 8.28 -5.35
C TRP A 119 10.27 9.56 -5.68
N ARG A 120 9.70 10.46 -6.48
CA ARG A 120 10.28 11.79 -6.72
C ARG A 120 10.37 12.60 -5.44
N ARG A 121 9.32 12.58 -4.63
CA ARG A 121 9.31 13.23 -3.32
C ARG A 121 10.37 12.62 -2.38
N LEU A 122 10.53 11.30 -2.37
CA LEU A 122 11.53 10.62 -1.52
C LEU A 122 12.95 11.08 -1.84
N THR A 123 13.28 11.30 -3.13
CA THR A 123 14.61 11.74 -3.57
C THR A 123 14.82 13.24 -3.47
N ALA A 124 13.74 14.05 -3.42
CA ALA A 124 13.83 15.49 -3.41
C ALA A 124 14.59 16.03 -2.18
N PRO A 125 15.54 16.96 -2.35
CA PRO A 125 16.33 17.51 -1.25
C PRO A 125 15.47 18.26 -0.23
N GLU A 126 14.35 18.85 -0.63
CA GLU A 126 13.39 19.52 0.24
C GLU A 126 12.72 18.56 1.23
N THR A 127 12.58 17.30 0.86
CA THR A 127 12.08 16.26 1.76
C THR A 127 13.11 15.91 2.83
N GLY A 128 14.41 15.92 2.49
CA GLY A 128 15.49 15.61 3.44
C GLY A 128 15.37 14.21 4.03
N SER A 129 14.84 13.25 3.27
CA SER A 129 14.65 11.87 3.72
C SER A 129 16.00 11.18 3.93
N GLN A 130 16.15 10.51 5.07
CA GLN A 130 17.33 9.65 5.35
C GLN A 130 17.27 8.33 4.55
N GLU A 131 16.12 8.01 3.97
CA GLU A 131 15.88 6.77 3.21
C GLU A 131 16.01 6.96 1.69
N ALA A 132 16.30 8.19 1.21
CA ALA A 132 16.36 8.51 -0.22
C ALA A 132 17.33 7.61 -1.00
N GLU A 133 18.46 7.20 -0.38
CA GLU A 133 19.49 6.37 -0.99
C GLU A 133 19.00 4.98 -1.46
N ILE A 134 17.86 4.52 -0.96
CA ILE A 134 17.24 3.27 -1.43
C ILE A 134 16.92 3.32 -2.94
N LEU A 135 16.74 4.51 -3.50
CA LEU A 135 16.47 4.73 -4.92
C LEU A 135 17.75 5.05 -5.73
N SER A 136 18.95 4.95 -5.15
CA SER A 136 20.22 5.25 -5.84
C SER A 136 20.50 4.37 -7.06
N ILE A 137 19.85 3.22 -7.15
CA ILE A 137 19.92 2.33 -8.31
C ILE A 137 19.04 2.80 -9.49
N VAL A 138 18.07 3.70 -9.25
CA VAL A 138 17.19 4.24 -10.29
C VAL A 138 17.96 5.25 -11.12
N ALA A 139 17.82 5.19 -12.45
CA ALA A 139 18.45 6.13 -13.36
C ALA A 139 18.06 7.58 -13.01
N GLY A 140 19.01 8.51 -13.12
CA GLY A 140 18.78 9.92 -12.82
C GLY A 140 18.67 10.26 -11.32
N TYR A 141 18.99 9.32 -10.42
CA TYR A 141 18.90 9.55 -8.96
C TYR A 141 19.75 10.75 -8.51
N GLU A 142 20.99 10.88 -8.98
CA GLU A 142 21.90 11.96 -8.56
C GLU A 142 21.34 13.35 -8.90
N ASP A 143 20.79 13.50 -10.12
CA ASP A 143 20.19 14.76 -10.56
C ASP A 143 18.89 15.04 -9.78
N ALA A 144 18.08 14.02 -9.55
CA ALA A 144 16.86 14.13 -8.74
C ALA A 144 17.18 14.54 -7.30
N HIS A 145 18.20 13.93 -6.70
CA HIS A 145 18.67 14.25 -5.35
C HIS A 145 19.34 15.62 -5.27
N ALA A 146 19.89 16.12 -6.38
CA ALA A 146 20.46 17.47 -6.48
C ALA A 146 19.40 18.58 -6.69
N GLY A 147 18.12 18.24 -6.87
CA GLY A 147 17.02 19.20 -6.96
C GLY A 147 16.24 19.20 -8.28
N ASP A 148 16.41 18.18 -9.12
CA ASP A 148 15.59 17.95 -10.32
C ASP A 148 14.82 16.62 -10.19
N PRO A 149 13.70 16.58 -9.43
CA PRO A 149 12.94 15.35 -9.22
C PRO A 149 12.43 14.69 -10.50
N GLU A 150 12.26 15.47 -11.58
CA GLU A 150 11.83 14.96 -12.88
C GLU A 150 12.90 14.12 -13.59
N ALA A 151 14.18 14.30 -13.21
CA ALA A 151 15.29 13.50 -13.75
C ALA A 151 15.23 12.04 -13.30
N LEU A 152 14.53 11.73 -12.21
CA LEU A 152 14.40 10.35 -11.72
C LEU A 152 13.72 9.48 -12.78
N GLY A 153 14.32 8.35 -13.13
CA GLY A 153 13.88 7.42 -14.16
C GLY A 153 12.61 6.65 -13.80
N VAL A 154 11.56 7.37 -13.40
CA VAL A 154 10.23 6.83 -13.09
C VAL A 154 9.15 7.64 -13.80
N TYR A 155 8.16 6.95 -14.35
CA TYR A 155 7.00 7.59 -14.96
C TYR A 155 5.77 6.68 -14.97
N ALA A 156 4.60 7.26 -15.11
CA ALA A 156 3.35 6.55 -15.39
C ALA A 156 3.12 6.53 -16.91
N GLU A 157 3.03 5.34 -17.50
CA GLU A 157 2.66 5.19 -18.91
C GLU A 157 1.15 5.38 -19.07
N ASP A 158 0.39 4.89 -18.10
CA ASP A 158 -1.04 5.13 -17.90
C ASP A 158 -1.39 5.04 -16.40
N GLU A 159 -2.69 5.16 -16.05
CA GLU A 159 -3.15 5.12 -14.65
C GLU A 159 -2.74 3.85 -13.89
N HIS A 160 -2.46 2.75 -14.60
CA HIS A 160 -2.17 1.45 -13.98
C HIS A 160 -0.84 0.85 -14.42
N THR A 161 -0.02 1.61 -15.12
CA THR A 161 1.30 1.17 -15.60
C THR A 161 2.39 2.10 -15.09
N PHE A 162 3.13 1.62 -14.08
CA PHE A 162 4.26 2.33 -13.49
C PHE A 162 5.57 1.78 -14.04
N VAL A 163 6.40 2.65 -14.60
CA VAL A 163 7.66 2.28 -15.23
C VAL A 163 8.84 2.84 -14.45
N VAL A 164 9.84 2.00 -14.25
CA VAL A 164 11.10 2.34 -13.58
C VAL A 164 12.28 1.91 -14.44
N THR A 165 13.21 2.82 -14.68
CA THR A 165 14.48 2.51 -15.34
C THR A 165 15.59 2.52 -14.29
N LEU A 166 16.32 1.42 -14.18
CA LEU A 166 17.50 1.28 -13.33
C LEU A 166 18.77 1.65 -14.13
N SER A 167 19.74 2.25 -13.45
CA SER A 167 21.04 2.61 -14.04
C SER A 167 21.90 1.40 -14.40
N THR A 168 21.61 0.24 -13.83
CA THR A 168 22.26 -1.04 -14.08
C THR A 168 21.34 -2.20 -13.70
N MET A 169 21.67 -3.42 -14.12
CA MET A 169 20.93 -4.62 -13.75
C MET A 169 20.94 -4.85 -12.23
N CYS A 170 19.75 -5.09 -11.65
CA CYS A 170 19.60 -5.34 -10.22
C CYS A 170 18.61 -6.49 -9.97
N PRO A 171 19.08 -7.74 -9.83
CA PRO A 171 18.22 -8.90 -9.65
C PRO A 171 17.35 -8.88 -8.39
N TYR A 172 17.75 -8.11 -7.36
CA TYR A 172 17.04 -7.99 -6.08
C TYR A 172 16.20 -6.71 -5.98
N PHE A 173 16.01 -5.97 -7.09
CA PHE A 173 15.29 -4.70 -7.09
C PHE A 173 13.85 -4.85 -6.54
N VAL A 174 13.11 -5.86 -7.01
CA VAL A 174 11.73 -6.11 -6.54
C VAL A 174 11.72 -6.47 -5.06
N ASP A 175 12.64 -7.33 -4.64
CA ASP A 175 12.70 -7.80 -3.26
C ASP A 175 13.10 -6.70 -2.26
N ALA A 176 14.06 -5.86 -2.62
CA ALA A 176 14.63 -4.87 -1.72
C ALA A 176 13.94 -3.51 -1.79
N VAL A 177 13.62 -3.03 -3.00
CA VAL A 177 13.10 -1.68 -3.21
C VAL A 177 11.57 -1.67 -3.26
N CYS A 178 10.97 -2.60 -4.02
CA CYS A 178 9.52 -2.60 -4.21
C CYS A 178 8.72 -3.14 -3.01
N THR A 179 9.39 -3.60 -1.95
CA THR A 179 8.78 -4.04 -0.69
C THR A 179 9.09 -3.11 0.49
N ALA A 180 9.96 -2.12 0.29
CA ALA A 180 10.44 -1.26 1.37
C ALA A 180 9.37 -0.27 1.85
N ALA A 181 9.43 0.11 3.12
CA ALA A 181 8.51 1.08 3.69
C ALA A 181 8.67 2.47 3.07
N ALA A 182 9.91 2.89 2.76
CA ALA A 182 10.20 4.21 2.22
C ALA A 182 9.67 4.44 0.80
N THR A 183 9.50 3.37 0.01
CA THR A 183 9.04 3.41 -1.39
C THR A 183 7.55 3.17 -1.55
N MET A 184 6.79 3.21 -0.46
CA MET A 184 5.32 3.15 -0.49
C MET A 184 4.74 4.34 -1.26
N PRO A 185 3.63 4.16 -1.98
CA PRO A 185 2.93 5.26 -2.63
C PRO A 185 2.33 6.18 -1.57
N VAL A 186 2.20 7.45 -1.91
CA VAL A 186 1.45 8.42 -1.11
C VAL A 186 0.54 9.23 -2.04
N GLN A 187 -0.66 9.54 -1.56
CA GLN A 187 -1.58 10.37 -2.33
C GLN A 187 -1.11 11.83 -2.30
N GLN A 188 -0.76 12.39 -3.46
CA GLN A 188 -0.26 13.76 -3.59
C GLN A 188 -1.18 14.78 -2.90
N LYS A 189 -2.48 14.71 -3.16
CA LYS A 189 -3.48 15.60 -2.57
C LYS A 189 -3.48 15.58 -1.03
N ALA A 190 -3.26 14.40 -0.43
CA ALA A 190 -3.20 14.27 1.02
C ALA A 190 -1.93 14.90 1.57
N VAL A 191 -0.78 14.68 0.93
CA VAL A 191 0.53 15.23 1.33
C VAL A 191 0.53 16.76 1.22
N GLU A 192 0.04 17.31 0.11
CA GLU A 192 -0.02 18.73 -0.16
C GLU A 192 -1.14 19.45 0.63
N GLY A 193 -2.06 18.70 1.19
CA GLY A 193 -3.16 19.21 2.01
C GLY A 193 -2.74 19.89 3.32
N GLY A 194 -1.48 19.74 3.72
CA GLY A 194 -0.87 20.46 4.83
C GLY A 194 0.09 19.65 5.68
N GLU A 195 0.87 20.37 6.48
CA GLU A 195 1.76 19.79 7.48
C GLU A 195 0.98 18.88 8.44
N GLY A 196 1.51 17.68 8.68
CA GLY A 196 0.90 16.72 9.61
C GLY A 196 -0.17 15.81 9.00
N TRP A 197 -0.29 15.72 7.67
CA TRP A 197 -1.22 14.78 7.01
C TRP A 197 -1.06 13.35 7.55
N SER A 198 0.16 12.91 7.80
CA SER A 198 0.47 11.58 8.32
C SER A 198 0.23 11.45 9.84
N ALA A 199 0.15 12.56 10.58
CA ALA A 199 -0.11 12.57 12.02
C ALA A 199 -1.62 12.65 12.34
N SER A 200 -2.40 13.29 11.47
CA SER A 200 -3.83 13.51 11.68
C SER A 200 -4.66 12.29 11.28
N ARG A 201 -5.60 11.87 12.15
CA ARG A 201 -6.60 10.86 11.80
C ARG A 201 -7.51 11.30 10.65
N THR A 202 -7.82 12.58 10.59
CA THR A 202 -8.79 13.14 9.63
C THR A 202 -8.20 13.28 8.22
N TRP A 203 -6.90 13.55 8.14
CA TRP A 203 -6.20 13.81 6.87
C TRP A 203 -5.37 12.63 6.38
N PHE A 204 -5.21 11.60 7.24
CA PHE A 204 -4.45 10.41 6.87
C PHE A 204 -5.18 9.61 5.79
N VAL A 205 -4.48 9.36 4.70
CA VAL A 205 -4.93 8.51 3.59
C VAL A 205 -3.88 7.44 3.35
N GLY A 206 -4.28 6.18 3.44
CA GLY A 206 -3.45 5.01 3.18
C GLY A 206 -4.17 4.05 2.24
N ASN A 207 -3.42 3.22 1.53
CA ASN A 207 -3.93 2.20 0.62
C ASN A 207 -3.79 0.77 1.16
N GLY A 208 -3.31 0.62 2.40
CA GLY A 208 -3.05 -0.68 3.03
C GLY A 208 -4.29 -1.35 3.63
N PRO A 209 -4.11 -2.56 4.16
CA PRO A 209 -5.21 -3.37 4.71
C PRO A 209 -5.75 -2.84 6.04
N TYR A 210 -5.03 -1.97 6.72
CA TYR A 210 -5.43 -1.41 8.00
C TYR A 210 -5.68 0.10 7.92
N ARG A 211 -6.64 0.58 8.71
CA ARG A 211 -6.93 2.01 8.88
C ARG A 211 -6.70 2.41 10.32
N ARG A 212 -6.27 3.65 10.53
CA ARG A 212 -6.15 4.20 11.87
C ARG A 212 -7.52 4.49 12.46
N THR A 213 -7.78 4.01 13.68
CA THR A 213 -9.05 4.25 14.38
C THR A 213 -8.96 5.37 15.44
N GLY A 214 -7.74 5.82 15.79
CA GLY A 214 -7.49 6.88 16.78
C GLY A 214 -6.29 7.74 16.43
N ASP A 215 -6.17 8.87 17.12
CA ASP A 215 -4.96 9.68 17.11
C ASP A 215 -3.91 8.99 17.96
N TRP A 216 -2.77 8.70 17.39
CA TRP A 216 -1.69 7.98 18.06
C TRP A 216 -0.95 8.79 19.12
N LEU A 217 -1.11 10.10 19.12
CA LEU A 217 -0.63 10.98 20.18
C LEU A 217 -1.38 10.80 21.50
N SER A 218 -2.52 10.14 21.54
CA SER A 218 -3.25 9.87 22.77
C SER A 218 -2.62 8.76 23.63
N LEU A 219 -1.61 8.05 23.12
CA LEU A 219 -0.86 7.01 23.86
C LEU A 219 0.36 7.54 24.64
N ILE A 220 0.64 8.85 24.56
CA ILE A 220 1.73 9.49 25.33
C ILE A 220 1.24 10.05 26.68
N HIS A 221 0.02 9.76 27.10
CA HIS A 221 -0.48 10.10 28.41
C HIS A 221 -0.50 8.84 29.29
N ILE A 222 0.68 8.44 29.75
CA ILE A 222 0.86 7.67 30.98
C ILE A 222 1.70 8.49 31.93
#